data_eee63aeebf191745d047b7909815b712
#
_entry.id   eee63aeebf191745d047b7909815b712
#
_cell.length_a   1.000
_cell.length_b   1.000
_cell.length_c   1.000
_cell.angle_alpha   90.00
_cell.angle_beta   90.00
_cell.angle_gamma   90.00
#
_symmetry.space_group_name_H-M   'P 1'
#
loop_
_entity.id
_entity.type
_entity.pdbx_description
1 polymer ?
#
loop_
_entity_poly.entity_id
_entity_poly.type
_entity_poly.pdbx_seq_one_letter_code
_entity_poly.pdbx_strand_id
1 'polypeptide(L)'
;MVRDPLQLRSRETLERVAAATERLLEERTFEEITIGDILREARCSSGSFYARFAGKDALLPYLYERYDALLRPRIEARLASAPWREMTFREACAALVHAMVEMYLERRNLMRALALYARTHPEAFSDAFLQQRREVQELPLAILQLFIDQIPHPSPQAALRMGLFVVASAAREKLLFGEAPHADVTPVTVQGLERELVHVLHSYLSSPPP
;
A
#
# COMPACT_ATOMS: atom_id res chain seq x y z
N MET A 1 -3.83 -26.08 24.97
CA MET A 1 -3.42 -24.81 25.61
C MET A 1 -4.65 -23.92 25.68
N VAL A 2 -5.25 -23.75 26.87
CA VAL A 2 -6.46 -22.90 27.05
C VAL A 2 -6.02 -21.45 27.03
N ARG A 3 -6.50 -20.65 26.06
CA ARG A 3 -6.20 -19.20 25.98
C ARG A 3 -6.97 -18.47 27.08
N ASP A 4 -6.31 -17.50 27.75
CA ASP A 4 -6.91 -16.66 28.78
C ASP A 4 -8.13 -15.91 28.21
N PRO A 5 -9.34 -16.02 28.82
CA PRO A 5 -10.54 -15.32 28.34
C PRO A 5 -10.40 -13.79 28.31
N LEU A 6 -9.55 -13.21 29.16
CA LEU A 6 -9.26 -11.77 29.14
C LEU A 6 -8.45 -11.37 27.89
N GLN A 7 -7.50 -12.20 27.49
CA GLN A 7 -6.73 -11.97 26.25
C GLN A 7 -7.60 -12.12 25.00
N LEU A 8 -8.54 -13.08 24.99
CA LEU A 8 -9.49 -13.26 23.89
C LEU A 8 -10.39 -12.04 23.72
N ARG A 9 -11.05 -11.58 24.80
CA ARG A 9 -11.91 -10.37 24.76
C ARG A 9 -11.14 -9.11 24.38
N SER A 10 -9.89 -9.02 24.82
CA SER A 10 -8.99 -7.93 24.46
C SER A 10 -8.73 -7.90 22.96
N ARG A 11 -8.44 -9.06 22.36
CA ARG A 11 -8.17 -9.21 20.93
C ARG A 11 -9.42 -8.95 20.07
N GLU A 12 -10.56 -9.45 20.48
CA GLU A 12 -11.85 -9.20 19.81
C GLU A 12 -12.20 -7.71 19.76
N THR A 13 -11.93 -6.98 20.86
CA THR A 13 -12.17 -5.52 20.87
C THR A 13 -11.21 -4.79 19.94
N LEU A 14 -9.94 -5.18 19.93
CA LEU A 14 -8.93 -4.65 19.02
C LEU A 14 -9.36 -4.82 17.56
N GLU A 15 -9.76 -6.04 17.17
CA GLU A 15 -10.24 -6.35 15.82
C GLU A 15 -11.50 -5.56 15.46
N ARG A 16 -12.45 -5.41 16.38
CA ARG A 16 -13.66 -4.61 16.15
C ARG A 16 -13.36 -3.13 15.92
N VAL A 17 -12.44 -2.56 16.71
CA VAL A 17 -12.02 -1.16 16.56
C VAL A 17 -11.31 -0.97 15.22
N ALA A 18 -10.40 -1.86 14.85
CA ALA A 18 -9.72 -1.80 13.56
C ALA A 18 -10.69 -1.92 12.38
N ALA A 19 -11.56 -2.93 12.38
CA ALA A 19 -12.54 -3.13 11.33
C ALA A 19 -13.54 -1.97 11.22
N ALA A 20 -13.94 -1.37 12.35
CA ALA A 20 -14.79 -0.18 12.37
C ALA A 20 -14.07 1.03 11.75
N THR A 21 -12.79 1.21 12.07
CA THR A 21 -11.99 2.31 11.49
C THR A 21 -11.81 2.11 9.99
N GLU A 22 -11.54 0.89 9.53
CA GLU A 22 -11.43 0.56 8.10
C GLU A 22 -12.73 0.87 7.35
N ARG A 23 -13.92 0.52 7.88
CA ARG A 23 -15.22 0.86 7.27
C ARG A 23 -15.45 2.37 7.19
N LEU A 24 -15.14 3.10 8.24
CA LEU A 24 -15.25 4.57 8.23
C LEU A 24 -14.34 5.21 7.18
N LEU A 25 -13.16 4.62 6.95
CA LEU A 25 -12.20 5.06 5.93
C LEU A 25 -12.64 4.76 4.50
N GLU A 26 -13.68 3.95 4.27
CA GLU A 26 -14.25 3.77 2.93
C GLU A 26 -14.85 5.07 2.39
N GLU A 27 -15.43 5.90 3.27
CA GLU A 27 -16.16 7.12 2.89
C GLU A 27 -15.47 8.43 3.33
N ARG A 28 -14.66 8.39 4.38
CA ARG A 28 -14.05 9.58 5.01
C ARG A 28 -12.55 9.46 5.15
N THR A 29 -11.87 10.61 5.17
CA THR A 29 -10.44 10.66 5.49
C THR A 29 -10.22 10.38 6.99
N PHE A 30 -9.01 9.97 7.35
CA PHE A 30 -8.67 9.69 8.76
C PHE A 30 -8.83 10.93 9.64
N GLU A 31 -8.51 12.09 9.11
CA GLU A 31 -8.61 13.39 9.78
C GLU A 31 -10.08 13.71 10.17
N GLU A 32 -11.03 13.37 9.32
CA GLU A 32 -12.48 13.61 9.53
C GLU A 32 -13.12 12.63 10.51
N ILE A 33 -12.50 11.49 10.75
CA ILE A 33 -13.02 10.47 11.67
C ILE A 33 -12.64 10.83 13.10
N THR A 34 -13.63 10.89 13.99
CA THR A 34 -13.41 11.10 15.42
C THR A 34 -13.33 9.77 16.19
N ILE A 35 -12.73 9.80 17.38
CA ILE A 35 -12.77 8.64 18.30
C ILE A 35 -14.23 8.27 18.62
N GLY A 36 -15.13 9.24 18.76
CA GLY A 36 -16.55 9.00 18.98
C GLY A 36 -17.20 8.20 17.84
N ASP A 37 -16.85 8.47 16.59
CA ASP A 37 -17.33 7.70 15.44
C ASP A 37 -16.84 6.26 15.51
N ILE A 38 -15.53 6.07 15.81
CA ILE A 38 -14.93 4.74 15.94
C ILE A 38 -15.60 3.94 17.07
N LEU A 39 -15.84 4.56 18.24
CA LEU A 39 -16.48 3.90 19.37
C LEU A 39 -17.91 3.46 19.04
N ARG A 40 -18.66 4.30 18.35
CA ARG A 40 -20.03 4.03 17.91
C ARG A 40 -20.07 2.88 16.92
N GLU A 41 -19.24 2.94 15.90
CA GLU A 41 -19.13 1.92 14.85
C GLU A 41 -18.60 0.57 15.40
N ALA A 42 -17.63 0.60 16.28
CA ALA A 42 -17.05 -0.58 16.94
C ALA A 42 -17.94 -1.15 18.05
N ARG A 43 -18.98 -0.43 18.47
CA ARG A 43 -19.83 -0.77 19.64
C ARG A 43 -18.97 -1.05 20.87
N CYS A 44 -18.03 -0.18 21.19
CA CYS A 44 -17.17 -0.33 22.35
C CYS A 44 -17.18 0.94 23.22
N SER A 45 -16.84 0.77 24.51
CA SER A 45 -16.73 1.90 25.44
C SER A 45 -15.43 2.65 25.26
N SER A 46 -15.43 3.92 25.64
CA SER A 46 -14.24 4.77 25.68
C SER A 46 -13.12 4.15 26.53
N GLY A 47 -13.45 3.60 27.71
CA GLY A 47 -12.48 2.90 28.56
C GLY A 47 -11.82 1.69 27.87
N SER A 48 -12.61 0.93 27.08
CA SER A 48 -12.09 -0.20 26.31
C SER A 48 -11.14 0.23 25.19
N PHE A 49 -11.37 1.39 24.60
CA PHE A 49 -10.50 1.99 23.59
C PHE A 49 -9.18 2.48 24.22
N TYR A 50 -9.27 3.36 25.22
CA TYR A 50 -8.08 3.97 25.84
C TYR A 50 -7.22 2.99 26.64
N ALA A 51 -7.76 1.84 27.01
CA ALA A 51 -6.95 0.74 27.57
C ALA A 51 -5.97 0.12 26.53
N ARG A 52 -6.10 0.45 25.23
CA ARG A 52 -5.30 -0.12 24.13
C ARG A 52 -4.58 0.92 23.30
N PHE A 53 -5.20 2.05 23.10
CA PHE A 53 -4.70 3.13 22.24
C PHE A 53 -4.61 4.42 23.01
N ALA A 54 -3.45 5.06 23.01
CA ALA A 54 -3.25 6.37 23.63
C ALA A 54 -4.06 7.49 22.96
N GLY A 55 -4.49 7.25 21.72
CA GLY A 55 -5.26 8.18 20.91
C GLY A 55 -5.59 7.57 19.55
N LYS A 56 -6.22 8.37 18.68
CA LYS A 56 -6.65 7.93 17.35
C LYS A 56 -5.45 7.46 16.50
N ASP A 57 -4.34 8.20 16.51
CA ASP A 57 -3.17 7.94 15.69
C ASP A 57 -2.46 6.63 16.08
N ALA A 58 -2.60 6.21 17.35
CA ALA A 58 -2.08 4.92 17.83
C ALA A 58 -2.74 3.69 17.15
N LEU A 59 -3.84 3.91 16.41
CA LEU A 59 -4.45 2.86 15.56
C LEU A 59 -3.63 2.60 14.29
N LEU A 60 -2.94 3.60 13.75
CA LEU A 60 -2.34 3.53 12.42
C LEU A 60 -1.24 2.46 12.28
N PRO A 61 -0.31 2.26 13.24
CA PRO A 61 0.63 1.14 13.16
C PRO A 61 -0.08 -0.21 13.07
N TYR A 62 -1.11 -0.43 13.89
CA TYR A 62 -1.88 -1.66 13.87
C TYR A 62 -2.65 -1.88 12.56
N LEU A 63 -3.27 -0.83 12.03
CA LEU A 63 -3.95 -0.87 10.72
C LEU A 63 -2.94 -1.15 9.59
N TYR A 64 -1.72 -0.66 9.71
CA TYR A 64 -0.68 -0.91 8.72
C TYR A 64 -0.23 -2.38 8.72
N GLU A 65 0.08 -2.94 9.89
CA GLU A 65 0.43 -4.36 10.04
C GLU A 65 -0.70 -5.26 9.52
N ARG A 66 -1.95 -4.93 9.85
CA ARG A 66 -3.13 -5.63 9.38
C ARG A 66 -3.28 -5.55 7.85
N TYR A 67 -3.08 -4.37 7.28
CA TYR A 67 -3.13 -4.18 5.82
C TYR A 67 -2.06 -5.00 5.11
N ASP A 68 -0.81 -4.96 5.57
CA ASP A 68 0.29 -5.73 5.00
C ASP A 68 0.06 -7.25 5.08
N ALA A 69 -0.50 -7.72 6.19
CA ALA A 69 -0.84 -9.12 6.35
C ALA A 69 -1.91 -9.60 5.34
N LEU A 70 -2.81 -8.70 4.91
CA LEU A 70 -3.80 -8.98 3.86
C LEU A 70 -3.22 -8.81 2.46
N LEU A 71 -2.31 -7.87 2.26
CA LEU A 71 -1.74 -7.53 0.96
C LEU A 71 -0.81 -8.63 0.44
N ARG A 72 0.07 -9.15 1.29
CA ARG A 72 1.07 -10.16 0.92
C ARG A 72 0.47 -11.37 0.19
N PRO A 73 -0.50 -12.11 0.75
CA PRO A 73 -1.07 -13.27 0.08
C PRO A 73 -1.82 -12.91 -1.23
N ARG A 74 -2.37 -11.71 -1.34
CA ARG A 74 -3.00 -11.23 -2.58
C ARG A 74 -1.97 -11.04 -3.69
N ILE A 75 -0.82 -10.42 -3.37
CA ILE A 75 0.27 -10.26 -4.32
C ILE A 75 0.83 -11.64 -4.72
N GLU A 76 1.12 -12.50 -3.75
CA GLU A 76 1.63 -13.86 -4.00
C GLU A 76 0.68 -14.68 -4.88
N ALA A 77 -0.63 -14.63 -4.63
CA ALA A 77 -1.64 -15.30 -5.46
C ALA A 77 -1.66 -14.74 -6.88
N ARG A 78 -1.56 -13.42 -7.06
CA ARG A 78 -1.50 -12.78 -8.38
C ARG A 78 -0.22 -13.16 -9.14
N LEU A 79 0.91 -13.24 -8.43
CA LEU A 79 2.18 -13.70 -9.00
C LEU A 79 2.10 -15.14 -9.48
N ALA A 80 1.40 -16.01 -8.73
CA ALA A 80 1.27 -17.42 -9.06
C ALA A 80 0.28 -17.70 -10.20
N SER A 81 -0.75 -16.85 -10.39
CA SER A 81 -1.87 -17.11 -11.31
C SER A 81 -1.69 -16.52 -12.70
N ALA A 82 -0.84 -15.52 -12.89
CA ALA A 82 -0.69 -14.87 -14.18
C ALA A 82 0.35 -15.58 -15.08
N PRO A 83 0.13 -15.61 -16.41
CA PRO A 83 1.03 -16.25 -17.35
C PRO A 83 2.20 -15.32 -17.70
N TRP A 84 2.96 -14.88 -16.71
CA TRP A 84 4.05 -13.90 -16.87
C TRP A 84 5.04 -14.25 -17.98
N ARG A 85 5.32 -15.55 -18.17
CA ARG A 85 6.28 -16.05 -19.19
C ARG A 85 5.74 -15.97 -20.61
N GLU A 86 4.42 -15.84 -20.76
CA GLU A 86 3.74 -15.72 -22.06
C GLU A 86 3.50 -14.24 -22.44
N MET A 87 3.67 -13.33 -21.49
CA MET A 87 3.53 -11.91 -21.68
C MET A 87 4.77 -11.31 -22.34
N THR A 88 4.56 -10.27 -23.13
CA THR A 88 5.63 -9.34 -23.51
C THR A 88 6.07 -8.51 -22.30
N PHE A 89 7.26 -7.97 -22.34
CA PHE A 89 7.76 -7.09 -21.28
C PHE A 89 6.84 -5.88 -21.01
N ARG A 90 6.26 -5.30 -22.09
CA ARG A 90 5.30 -4.21 -21.97
C ARG A 90 4.02 -4.63 -21.26
N GLU A 91 3.49 -5.81 -21.57
CA GLU A 91 2.29 -6.34 -20.90
C GLU A 91 2.55 -6.62 -19.42
N ALA A 92 3.73 -7.13 -19.07
CA ALA A 92 4.13 -7.32 -17.67
C ALA A 92 4.22 -5.98 -16.92
N CYS A 93 4.83 -4.95 -17.52
CA CYS A 93 4.83 -3.59 -16.96
C CYS A 93 3.40 -3.06 -16.76
N ALA A 94 2.52 -3.25 -17.75
CA ALA A 94 1.12 -2.81 -17.69
C ALA A 94 0.36 -3.53 -16.56
N ALA A 95 0.50 -4.84 -16.44
CA ALA A 95 -0.15 -5.62 -15.39
C ALA A 95 0.31 -5.20 -13.97
N LEU A 96 1.59 -4.87 -13.79
CA LEU A 96 2.12 -4.40 -12.51
C LEU A 96 1.63 -2.99 -12.17
N VAL A 97 1.66 -2.07 -13.14
CA VAL A 97 1.14 -0.71 -12.93
C VAL A 97 -0.34 -0.73 -12.62
N HIS A 98 -1.13 -1.51 -13.37
CA HIS A 98 -2.56 -1.69 -13.12
C HIS A 98 -2.82 -2.19 -11.68
N ALA A 99 -2.14 -3.27 -11.26
CA ALA A 99 -2.28 -3.81 -9.91
C ALA A 99 -1.94 -2.79 -8.81
N MET A 100 -0.93 -1.97 -9.05
CA MET A 100 -0.53 -0.91 -8.12
C MET A 100 -1.57 0.20 -8.06
N VAL A 101 -2.14 0.63 -9.17
CA VAL A 101 -3.20 1.66 -9.24
C VAL A 101 -4.45 1.15 -8.53
N GLU A 102 -4.90 -0.09 -8.82
CA GLU A 102 -6.03 -0.72 -8.12
C GLU A 102 -5.81 -0.76 -6.61
N MET A 103 -4.62 -1.16 -6.15
CA MET A 103 -4.28 -1.23 -4.73
C MET A 103 -4.44 0.13 -4.03
N TYR A 104 -4.02 1.23 -4.68
CA TYR A 104 -4.20 2.58 -4.12
C TYR A 104 -5.66 3.03 -4.10
N LEU A 105 -6.43 2.69 -5.13
CA LEU A 105 -7.83 3.12 -5.24
C LEU A 105 -8.77 2.32 -4.34
N GLU A 106 -8.55 1.02 -4.19
CA GLU A 106 -9.42 0.14 -3.40
C GLU A 106 -9.58 0.61 -1.94
N ARG A 107 -8.51 1.18 -1.35
CA ARG A 107 -8.50 1.66 0.03
C ARG A 107 -7.82 3.02 0.16
N ARG A 108 -8.23 3.95 -0.70
CA ARG A 108 -7.56 5.25 -0.87
C ARG A 108 -7.33 5.98 0.45
N ASN A 109 -8.36 6.17 1.27
CA ASN A 109 -8.24 6.93 2.51
C ASN A 109 -7.37 6.22 3.57
N LEU A 110 -7.46 4.89 3.65
CA LEU A 110 -6.54 4.11 4.50
C LEU A 110 -5.10 4.27 4.03
N MET A 111 -4.83 4.06 2.74
CA MET A 111 -3.48 4.18 2.17
C MET A 111 -2.90 5.59 2.35
N ARG A 112 -3.75 6.62 2.21
CA ARG A 112 -3.37 8.01 2.49
C ARG A 112 -2.94 8.20 3.94
N ALA A 113 -3.77 7.77 4.90
CA ALA A 113 -3.48 7.88 6.32
C ALA A 113 -2.19 7.15 6.71
N LEU A 114 -2.01 5.91 6.22
CA LEU A 114 -0.80 5.11 6.47
C LEU A 114 0.45 5.75 5.87
N ALA A 115 0.36 6.30 4.64
CA ALA A 115 1.47 6.96 3.97
C ALA A 115 1.90 8.25 4.68
N LEU A 116 0.96 9.03 5.21
CA LEU A 116 1.25 10.23 6.01
C LEU A 116 1.89 9.85 7.35
N TYR A 117 1.29 8.90 8.06
CA TYR A 117 1.78 8.47 9.36
C TYR A 117 3.20 7.89 9.29
N ALA A 118 3.47 7.04 8.33
CA ALA A 118 4.79 6.43 8.16
C ALA A 118 5.91 7.45 7.85
N ARG A 119 5.57 8.59 7.25
CA ARG A 119 6.53 9.68 6.97
C ARG A 119 6.89 10.48 8.23
N THR A 120 5.95 10.61 9.15
CA THR A 120 6.09 11.48 10.33
C THR A 120 6.47 10.70 11.59
N HIS A 121 6.26 9.37 11.60
CA HIS A 121 6.50 8.49 12.75
C HIS A 121 7.24 7.20 12.33
N PRO A 122 8.45 7.31 11.74
CA PRO A 122 9.20 6.12 11.31
C PRO A 122 9.56 5.20 12.50
N GLU A 123 9.71 5.76 13.70
CA GLU A 123 9.99 5.07 14.96
C GLU A 123 8.82 4.21 15.49
N ALA A 124 7.61 4.41 14.97
CA ALA A 124 6.43 3.66 15.40
C ALA A 124 6.38 2.21 14.88
N PHE A 125 7.29 1.86 13.96
CA PHE A 125 7.31 0.55 13.31
C PHE A 125 8.48 -0.30 13.81
N SER A 126 8.18 -1.56 14.13
CA SER A 126 9.21 -2.53 14.54
C SER A 126 10.13 -2.92 13.39
N ASP A 127 11.36 -3.31 13.68
CA ASP A 127 12.31 -3.82 12.68
C ASP A 127 11.74 -5.04 11.94
N ALA A 128 11.01 -5.91 12.64
CA ALA A 128 10.35 -7.07 12.04
C ALA A 128 9.31 -6.66 11.00
N PHE A 129 8.47 -5.65 11.31
CA PHE A 129 7.51 -5.09 10.36
C PHE A 129 8.21 -4.47 9.15
N LEU A 130 9.25 -3.67 9.37
CA LEU A 130 10.02 -3.04 8.28
C LEU A 130 10.70 -4.07 7.39
N GLN A 131 11.16 -5.18 7.95
CA GLN A 131 11.72 -6.30 7.19
C GLN A 131 10.65 -6.99 6.35
N GLN A 132 9.50 -7.32 6.93
CA GLN A 132 8.37 -7.89 6.20
C GLN A 132 7.91 -6.98 5.07
N ARG A 133 7.85 -5.68 5.32
CA ARG A 133 7.50 -4.67 4.31
C ARG A 133 8.47 -4.66 3.13
N ARG A 134 9.78 -4.75 3.39
CA ARG A 134 10.79 -4.88 2.33
C ARG A 134 10.56 -6.12 1.48
N GLU A 135 10.26 -7.25 2.09
CA GLU A 135 9.98 -8.50 1.36
C GLU A 135 8.77 -8.35 0.43
N VAL A 136 7.70 -7.72 0.89
CA VAL A 136 6.52 -7.44 0.05
C VAL A 136 6.87 -6.54 -1.13
N GLN A 137 7.76 -5.56 -0.94
CA GLN A 137 8.22 -4.66 -2.01
C GLN A 137 9.11 -5.36 -3.05
N GLU A 138 9.75 -6.48 -2.71
CA GLU A 138 10.53 -7.28 -3.66
C GLU A 138 9.66 -8.14 -4.59
N LEU A 139 8.42 -8.43 -4.22
CA LEU A 139 7.56 -9.31 -5.01
C LEU A 139 7.32 -8.82 -6.46
N PRO A 140 6.99 -7.54 -6.73
CA PRO A 140 6.88 -7.02 -8.10
C PRO A 140 8.17 -7.10 -8.90
N LEU A 141 9.33 -6.97 -8.23
CA LEU A 141 10.63 -7.08 -8.88
C LEU A 141 10.86 -8.49 -9.45
N ALA A 142 10.40 -9.53 -8.75
CA ALA A 142 10.54 -10.90 -9.20
C ALA A 142 9.86 -11.15 -10.57
N ILE A 143 8.76 -10.44 -10.88
CA ILE A 143 8.11 -10.52 -12.19
C ILE A 143 9.00 -9.88 -13.26
N LEU A 144 9.41 -8.64 -13.04
CA LEU A 144 10.21 -7.92 -14.04
C LEU A 144 11.58 -8.57 -14.25
N GLN A 145 12.08 -9.30 -13.26
CA GLN A 145 13.31 -10.07 -13.38
C GLN A 145 13.25 -11.18 -14.46
N LEU A 146 12.04 -11.65 -14.81
CA LEU A 146 11.85 -12.59 -15.94
C LEU A 146 12.24 -11.96 -17.28
N PHE A 147 12.32 -10.66 -17.36
CA PHE A 147 12.64 -9.89 -18.58
C PHE A 147 13.99 -9.19 -18.50
N ILE A 148 14.86 -9.61 -17.56
CA ILE A 148 16.13 -8.92 -17.26
C ILE A 148 17.03 -8.77 -18.50
N ASP A 149 17.02 -9.76 -19.39
CA ASP A 149 17.82 -9.77 -20.62
C ASP A 149 17.34 -8.74 -21.67
N GLN A 150 16.14 -8.17 -21.48
CA GLN A 150 15.58 -7.14 -22.35
C GLN A 150 15.87 -5.72 -21.83
N ILE A 151 16.62 -5.59 -20.74
CA ILE A 151 16.93 -4.30 -20.09
C ILE A 151 18.36 -3.91 -20.41
N PRO A 152 18.60 -3.00 -21.39
CA PRO A 152 19.93 -2.61 -21.84
C PRO A 152 20.60 -1.60 -20.89
N HIS A 153 20.64 -1.92 -19.60
CA HIS A 153 21.23 -1.05 -18.58
C HIS A 153 22.47 -1.74 -17.95
N PRO A 154 23.58 -1.02 -17.67
CA PRO A 154 24.78 -1.59 -17.03
C PRO A 154 24.50 -2.31 -15.70
N SER A 155 23.46 -1.86 -15.01
CA SER A 155 22.97 -2.48 -13.76
C SER A 155 21.46 -2.70 -13.85
N PRO A 156 20.97 -3.76 -14.54
CA PRO A 156 19.53 -3.95 -14.80
C PRO A 156 18.70 -4.05 -13.52
N GLN A 157 19.22 -4.67 -12.46
CA GLN A 157 18.51 -4.78 -11.16
C GLN A 157 18.31 -3.40 -10.51
N ALA A 158 19.32 -2.52 -10.59
CA ALA A 158 19.19 -1.15 -10.08
C ALA A 158 18.19 -0.35 -10.90
N ALA A 159 18.17 -0.53 -12.23
CA ALA A 159 17.18 0.08 -13.11
C ALA A 159 15.76 -0.38 -12.78
N LEU A 160 15.53 -1.68 -12.57
CA LEU A 160 14.23 -2.21 -12.15
C LEU A 160 13.74 -1.55 -10.85
N ARG A 161 14.58 -1.47 -9.83
CA ARG A 161 14.23 -0.82 -8.55
C ARG A 161 13.90 0.65 -8.73
N MET A 162 14.72 1.38 -9.51
CA MET A 162 14.49 2.80 -9.78
C MET A 162 13.22 3.02 -10.58
N GLY A 163 12.97 2.25 -11.64
CA GLY A 163 11.75 2.34 -12.45
C GLY A 163 10.49 2.13 -11.61
N LEU A 164 10.45 1.06 -10.79
CA LEU A 164 9.33 0.80 -9.88
C LEU A 164 9.18 1.89 -8.82
N PHE A 165 10.28 2.40 -8.27
CA PHE A 165 10.24 3.50 -7.30
C PHE A 165 9.62 4.76 -7.91
N VAL A 166 10.01 5.13 -9.13
CA VAL A 166 9.49 6.33 -9.82
C VAL A 166 8.00 6.20 -10.07
N VAL A 167 7.55 5.09 -10.69
CA VAL A 167 6.13 4.93 -11.02
C VAL A 167 5.27 4.77 -9.76
N ALA A 168 5.75 4.07 -8.74
CA ALA A 168 5.03 3.94 -7.46
C ALA A 168 4.93 5.28 -6.73
N SER A 169 5.97 6.11 -6.79
CA SER A 169 5.96 7.44 -6.19
C SER A 169 4.99 8.37 -6.91
N ALA A 170 5.00 8.39 -8.26
CA ALA A 170 4.08 9.19 -9.05
C ALA A 170 2.61 8.74 -8.88
N ALA A 171 2.36 7.42 -8.91
CA ALA A 171 1.02 6.87 -8.65
C ALA A 171 0.51 7.26 -7.27
N ARG A 172 1.32 7.04 -6.23
CA ARG A 172 0.95 7.39 -4.86
C ARG A 172 0.66 8.87 -4.71
N GLU A 173 1.51 9.74 -5.23
CA GLU A 173 1.33 11.18 -5.14
C GLU A 173 0.02 11.61 -5.82
N LYS A 174 -0.22 11.17 -7.05
CA LYS A 174 -1.43 11.56 -7.79
C LYS A 174 -2.70 10.93 -7.22
N LEU A 175 -2.68 9.66 -6.82
CA LEU A 175 -3.88 8.95 -6.38
C LEU A 175 -4.27 9.24 -4.93
N LEU A 176 -3.28 9.42 -4.03
CA LEU A 176 -3.55 9.64 -2.61
C LEU A 176 -3.55 11.12 -2.21
N PHE A 177 -2.80 11.97 -2.92
CA PHE A 177 -2.58 13.37 -2.59
C PHE A 177 -2.90 14.34 -3.75
N GLY A 178 -3.61 13.87 -4.77
CA GLY A 178 -3.90 14.62 -6.00
C GLY A 178 -4.72 15.90 -5.81
N GLU A 179 -5.27 16.13 -4.62
CA GLU A 179 -5.95 17.38 -4.23
C GLU A 179 -4.97 18.46 -3.72
N ALA A 180 -3.72 18.09 -3.46
CA ALA A 180 -2.72 19.05 -3.04
C ALA A 180 -2.36 19.98 -4.21
N PRO A 181 -2.12 21.29 -3.96
CA PRO A 181 -1.91 22.28 -5.03
C PRO A 181 -0.77 21.92 -6.00
N HIS A 182 0.27 21.25 -5.52
CA HIS A 182 1.41 20.83 -6.35
C HIS A 182 1.15 19.54 -7.16
N ALA A 183 0.11 18.79 -6.83
CA ALA A 183 -0.24 17.55 -7.55
C ALA A 183 -1.19 17.80 -8.73
N ASP A 184 -1.73 19.01 -8.88
CA ASP A 184 -2.68 19.40 -9.93
C ASP A 184 -2.00 19.99 -11.17
N VAL A 185 -0.71 19.72 -11.35
CA VAL A 185 0.06 20.25 -12.49
C VAL A 185 -0.45 19.72 -13.85
N THR A 186 -1.10 18.55 -13.85
CA THR A 186 -1.65 17.97 -15.07
C THR A 186 -2.97 17.26 -14.74
N PRO A 187 -4.11 17.78 -15.22
CA PRO A 187 -5.38 17.09 -15.11
C PRO A 187 -5.30 15.80 -15.95
N VAL A 188 -5.23 14.67 -15.27
CA VAL A 188 -5.17 13.36 -15.91
C VAL A 188 -6.19 12.43 -15.25
N THR A 189 -6.94 11.67 -16.06
CA THR A 189 -7.83 10.62 -15.54
C THR A 189 -6.99 9.47 -14.98
N VAL A 190 -7.59 8.62 -14.13
CA VAL A 190 -6.92 7.41 -13.62
C VAL A 190 -6.38 6.54 -14.76
N GLN A 191 -7.18 6.32 -15.79
CA GLN A 191 -6.77 5.55 -16.98
C GLN A 191 -5.65 6.25 -17.77
N GLY A 192 -5.68 7.58 -17.84
CA GLY A 192 -4.60 8.39 -18.44
C GLY A 192 -3.31 8.24 -17.66
N LEU A 193 -3.38 8.39 -16.34
CA LEU A 193 -2.24 8.20 -15.45
C LEU A 193 -1.63 6.80 -15.61
N GLU A 194 -2.46 5.77 -15.61
CA GLU A 194 -2.02 4.38 -15.76
C GLU A 194 -1.25 4.18 -17.08
N ARG A 195 -1.77 4.69 -18.19
CA ARG A 195 -1.08 4.62 -19.50
C ARG A 195 0.28 5.32 -19.49
N GLU A 196 0.36 6.51 -18.88
CA GLU A 196 1.61 7.26 -18.78
C GLU A 196 2.63 6.54 -17.87
N LEU A 197 2.19 5.98 -16.75
CA LEU A 197 3.06 5.20 -15.86
C LEU A 197 3.62 3.95 -16.54
N VAL A 198 2.80 3.24 -17.33
CA VAL A 198 3.25 2.11 -18.15
C VAL A 198 4.28 2.56 -19.18
N HIS A 199 4.01 3.68 -19.86
CA HIS A 199 4.95 4.25 -20.83
C HIS A 199 6.27 4.61 -20.18
N VAL A 200 6.24 5.31 -19.05
CA VAL A 200 7.46 5.71 -18.30
C VAL A 200 8.25 4.49 -17.87
N LEU A 201 7.61 3.51 -17.23
CA LEU A 201 8.28 2.30 -16.74
C LEU A 201 8.92 1.51 -17.89
N HIS A 202 8.14 1.22 -18.93
CA HIS A 202 8.61 0.42 -20.04
C HIS A 202 9.72 1.16 -20.82
N SER A 203 9.56 2.43 -21.14
CA SER A 203 10.55 3.21 -21.89
C SER A 203 11.86 3.37 -21.12
N TYR A 204 11.77 3.67 -19.83
CA TYR A 204 12.95 3.77 -18.96
C TYR A 204 13.75 2.46 -18.92
N LEU A 205 13.05 1.33 -18.83
CA LEU A 205 13.72 0.03 -18.73
C LEU A 205 14.20 -0.53 -20.07
N SER A 206 13.57 -0.11 -21.19
CA SER A 206 13.93 -0.57 -22.54
C SER A 206 14.94 0.32 -23.25
N SER A 207 15.29 1.47 -22.70
CA SER A 207 16.27 2.39 -23.28
C SER A 207 17.61 2.27 -22.56
N PRO A 208 18.74 2.27 -23.30
CA PRO A 208 20.04 2.39 -22.64
C PRO A 208 20.14 3.74 -21.90
N PRO A 209 20.86 3.80 -20.78
CA PRO A 209 21.11 5.06 -20.11
C PRO A 209 21.90 6.01 -21.02
N PRO A 210 21.73 7.34 -20.85
CA PRO A 210 22.45 8.35 -21.63
C PRO A 210 23.96 8.28 -21.39
#